data_69ab570a4732827001286b2ae29ee404
#
_entry.id   69ab570a4732827001286b2ae29ee404
#
_cell.length_a   1.000
_cell.length_b   1.000
_cell.length_c   1.000
_cell.angle_alpha   90.00
_cell.angle_beta   90.00
_cell.angle_gamma   90.00
#
_symmetry.space_group_name_H-M   'P 1'
#
loop_
_entity.id
_entity.type
_entity.pdbx_description
1 polymer ?
#
loop_
_entity_poly.entity_id
_entity_poly.type
_entity_poly.pdbx_seq_one_letter_code
_entity_poly.pdbx_strand_id
1 'polypeptide(L)'
;MRRCRPLSSALVISMIFAGGLRAQSAQPVSLQGSVLFNGVFGNAFTGLQDGIGAEGQIRYTPSAFSIGAGFQYTVHQIENRSEDAQIYGGFIEPRYRIHAGSNVVAPYVSARFSLLKVGFSGGDLSLSSSFIQLNAGGGLLYRMSSRVNLDVGATFGYNRLGDGTLTSESTGGSVPVESSTGSNIVARLGLAIGLGD
;
A
#
# COMPACT_ATOMS: atom_id res chain seq x y z
N MET A 1 -23.14 -48.19 13.68
CA MET A 1 -23.27 -46.71 13.88
C MET A 1 -21.98 -46.16 14.50
N ARG A 2 -21.05 -45.63 13.73
CA ARG A 2 -19.82 -45.03 14.21
C ARG A 2 -19.94 -43.51 14.11
N ARG A 3 -19.94 -42.83 15.26
CA ARG A 3 -19.99 -41.36 15.36
C ARG A 3 -18.61 -40.78 15.04
N CYS A 4 -18.49 -40.06 13.91
CA CYS A 4 -17.35 -39.20 13.64
C CYS A 4 -17.41 -37.95 14.53
N ARG A 5 -16.39 -37.73 15.36
CA ARG A 5 -16.17 -36.50 16.11
C ARG A 5 -15.38 -35.52 15.20
N PRO A 6 -15.80 -34.27 15.08
CA PRO A 6 -14.97 -33.28 14.40
C PRO A 6 -13.80 -32.86 15.30
N LEU A 7 -12.59 -32.97 14.77
CA LEU A 7 -11.39 -32.36 15.37
C LEU A 7 -11.47 -30.84 15.23
N SER A 8 -11.71 -30.19 16.34
CA SER A 8 -11.56 -28.73 16.45
C SER A 8 -10.07 -28.41 16.51
N SER A 9 -9.49 -28.01 15.39
CA SER A 9 -8.12 -27.48 15.33
C SER A 9 -8.12 -26.07 15.90
N ALA A 10 -7.87 -25.94 17.20
CA ALA A 10 -7.56 -24.67 17.84
C ALA A 10 -6.18 -24.22 17.39
N LEU A 11 -6.14 -23.26 16.47
CA LEU A 11 -4.93 -22.56 16.06
C LEU A 11 -4.49 -21.64 17.20
N VAL A 12 -3.60 -22.13 18.07
CA VAL A 12 -2.99 -21.32 19.13
C VAL A 12 -1.91 -20.45 18.45
N ILE A 13 -2.25 -19.20 18.19
CA ILE A 13 -1.26 -18.18 17.79
C ILE A 13 -0.53 -17.78 19.08
N SER A 14 0.59 -18.46 19.35
CA SER A 14 1.53 -18.06 20.40
C SER A 14 2.24 -16.78 19.95
N MET A 15 1.77 -15.63 20.42
CA MET A 15 2.51 -14.36 20.31
C MET A 15 3.75 -14.46 21.21
N ILE A 16 4.89 -14.75 20.61
CA ILE A 16 6.19 -14.66 21.30
C ILE A 16 6.51 -13.17 21.45
N PHE A 17 6.27 -12.64 22.63
CA PHE A 17 6.78 -11.33 23.05
C PHE A 17 8.29 -11.44 23.29
N ALA A 18 9.09 -11.28 22.24
CA ALA A 18 10.53 -11.13 22.36
C ALA A 18 10.86 -9.66 22.62
N GLY A 19 11.41 -9.37 23.78
CA GLY A 19 11.78 -8.03 24.23
C GLY A 19 12.83 -7.36 23.35
N GLY A 20 12.76 -6.03 23.24
CA GLY A 20 13.88 -5.16 23.04
C GLY A 20 14.50 -5.08 21.64
N LEU A 21 13.72 -4.73 20.61
CA LEU A 21 14.26 -4.40 19.28
C LEU A 21 14.38 -2.87 19.12
N ARG A 22 15.59 -2.34 19.16
CA ARG A 22 15.87 -0.89 19.17
C ARG A 22 16.28 -0.28 17.81
N ALA A 23 15.92 -0.89 16.70
CA ALA A 23 16.21 -0.32 15.35
C ALA A 23 15.07 0.57 14.80
N GLN A 24 14.23 1.10 15.66
CA GLN A 24 13.19 2.07 15.33
C GLN A 24 13.25 3.23 16.31
N SER A 25 12.63 4.38 16.00
CA SER A 25 12.47 5.45 16.98
C SER A 25 11.96 4.85 18.30
N ALA A 26 12.43 5.37 19.43
CA ALA A 26 12.04 4.85 20.75
C ALA A 26 10.53 4.97 21.02
N GLN A 27 9.81 5.64 20.14
CA GLN A 27 8.39 5.97 20.23
C GLN A 27 7.52 4.91 19.54
N PRO A 28 6.44 4.45 20.19
CA PRO A 28 5.54 3.44 19.63
C PRO A 28 4.69 3.96 18.47
N VAL A 29 4.49 5.25 18.37
CA VAL A 29 3.72 5.92 17.31
C VAL A 29 4.66 6.74 16.44
N SER A 30 4.49 6.66 15.12
CA SER A 30 5.24 7.47 14.17
C SER A 30 4.34 7.97 13.04
N LEU A 31 4.69 9.13 12.50
CA LEU A 31 4.18 9.67 11.25
C LEU A 31 5.19 9.42 10.15
N GLN A 32 4.76 8.90 9.02
CA GLN A 32 5.63 8.62 7.88
C GLN A 32 5.10 9.31 6.63
N GLY A 33 5.99 9.98 5.89
CA GLY A 33 5.75 10.48 4.54
C GLY A 33 6.71 9.81 3.57
N SER A 34 6.23 9.42 2.38
CA SER A 34 7.05 8.76 1.37
C SER A 34 6.72 9.27 -0.03
N VAL A 35 7.73 9.29 -0.90
CA VAL A 35 7.54 9.34 -2.35
C VAL A 35 7.38 7.92 -2.89
N LEU A 36 6.56 7.79 -3.92
CA LEU A 36 6.21 6.51 -4.53
C LEU A 36 6.57 6.50 -6.01
N PHE A 37 7.08 5.37 -6.47
CA PHE A 37 7.06 4.95 -7.86
C PHE A 37 6.12 3.75 -7.98
N ASN A 38 5.15 3.80 -8.89
CA ASN A 38 4.13 2.77 -9.08
C ASN A 38 4.15 2.27 -10.52
N GLY A 39 4.83 1.14 -10.77
CA GLY A 39 4.79 0.42 -12.03
C GLY A 39 3.52 -0.43 -12.11
N VAL A 40 2.78 -0.33 -13.23
CA VAL A 40 1.48 -0.99 -13.41
C VAL A 40 1.50 -1.91 -14.63
N PHE A 41 0.81 -3.08 -14.52
CA PHE A 41 0.83 -4.13 -15.54
C PHE A 41 -0.53 -4.81 -15.65
N GLY A 42 -0.83 -5.33 -16.85
CA GLY A 42 -2.01 -6.14 -17.10
C GLY A 42 -3.23 -5.36 -17.56
N ASN A 43 -4.32 -6.07 -17.84
CA ASN A 43 -5.48 -5.54 -18.55
C ASN A 43 -6.18 -4.37 -17.83
N ALA A 44 -6.13 -4.35 -16.50
CA ALA A 44 -6.70 -3.27 -15.71
C ALA A 44 -6.03 -1.91 -15.95
N PHE A 45 -4.81 -1.90 -16.45
CA PHE A 45 -3.98 -0.71 -16.65
C PHE A 45 -3.57 -0.50 -18.11
N THR A 46 -4.31 -1.10 -19.06
CA THR A 46 -4.05 -0.93 -20.50
C THR A 46 -4.09 0.56 -20.88
N GLY A 47 -3.01 1.05 -21.51
CA GLY A 47 -2.85 2.45 -21.89
C GLY A 47 -2.44 3.37 -20.74
N LEU A 48 -2.16 2.85 -19.56
CA LEU A 48 -1.64 3.60 -18.42
C LEU A 48 -0.14 3.34 -18.26
N GLN A 49 0.66 4.40 -18.16
CA GLN A 49 2.10 4.30 -17.92
C GLN A 49 2.38 4.23 -16.41
N ASP A 50 3.63 3.93 -16.08
CA ASP A 50 4.11 3.98 -14.70
C ASP A 50 3.89 5.37 -14.09
N GLY A 51 3.62 5.42 -12.79
CA GLY A 51 3.28 6.65 -12.10
C GLY A 51 4.22 6.98 -10.95
N ILE A 52 4.19 8.24 -10.57
CA ILE A 52 4.87 8.76 -9.38
C ILE A 52 3.86 9.39 -8.43
N GLY A 53 4.19 9.44 -7.15
CA GLY A 53 3.28 10.03 -6.18
C GLY A 53 3.84 10.11 -4.78
N ALA A 54 2.93 10.23 -3.83
CA ALA A 54 3.27 10.33 -2.42
C ALA A 54 2.28 9.58 -1.55
N GLU A 55 2.70 9.22 -0.36
CA GLU A 55 1.85 8.69 0.71
C GLU A 55 2.16 9.33 2.05
N GLY A 56 1.12 9.39 2.90
CA GLY A 56 1.24 9.72 4.30
C GLY A 56 0.58 8.64 5.15
N GLN A 57 1.21 8.23 6.25
CA GLN A 57 0.66 7.24 7.16
C GLN A 57 1.03 7.50 8.61
N ILE A 58 0.14 7.10 9.50
CA ILE A 58 0.43 6.92 10.92
C ILE A 58 0.67 5.44 11.18
N ARG A 59 1.67 5.13 12.00
CA ARG A 59 2.07 3.76 12.30
C ARG A 59 2.23 3.54 13.79
N TYR A 60 1.64 2.46 14.28
CA TYR A 60 1.79 1.98 15.64
C TYR A 60 2.70 0.75 15.67
N THR A 61 3.75 0.81 16.51
CA THR A 61 4.81 -0.21 16.58
C THR A 61 5.09 -0.58 18.04
N PRO A 62 4.26 -1.45 18.64
CA PRO A 62 4.48 -1.88 20.03
C PRO A 62 5.65 -2.87 20.20
N SER A 63 6.03 -3.57 19.11
CA SER A 63 7.04 -4.64 19.17
C SER A 63 7.74 -4.82 17.82
N ALA A 64 8.14 -6.03 17.46
CA ALA A 64 8.60 -6.37 16.10
C ALA A 64 7.48 -6.23 15.06
N PHE A 65 6.24 -6.39 15.48
CA PHE A 65 5.06 -6.17 14.64
C PHE A 65 4.64 -4.69 14.71
N SER A 66 4.23 -4.15 13.58
CA SER A 66 3.64 -2.82 13.48
C SER A 66 2.49 -2.80 12.50
N ILE A 67 1.57 -1.87 12.71
CA ILE A 67 0.46 -1.61 11.79
C ILE A 67 0.44 -0.13 11.44
N GLY A 68 0.33 0.17 10.14
CA GLY A 68 0.16 1.53 9.62
C GLY A 68 -1.19 1.67 8.95
N ALA A 69 -1.74 2.88 9.00
CA ALA A 69 -2.89 3.29 8.20
C ALA A 69 -2.57 4.64 7.55
N GLY A 70 -2.96 4.83 6.30
CA GLY A 70 -2.59 6.02 5.57
C GLY A 70 -3.38 6.24 4.30
N PHE A 71 -2.93 7.22 3.55
CA PHE A 71 -3.48 7.62 2.27
C PHE A 71 -2.36 7.75 1.25
N GLN A 72 -2.61 7.31 0.02
CA GLN A 72 -1.68 7.44 -1.11
C GLN A 72 -2.33 8.16 -2.27
N TYR A 73 -1.49 8.82 -3.07
CA TYR A 73 -1.86 9.52 -4.29
C TYR A 73 -0.74 9.32 -5.32
N THR A 74 -1.06 8.84 -6.52
CA THR A 74 -0.13 8.69 -7.64
C THR A 74 -0.74 9.26 -8.92
N VAL A 75 0.11 9.80 -9.78
CA VAL A 75 -0.23 10.34 -11.09
C VAL A 75 0.42 9.47 -12.15
N HIS A 76 -0.35 9.08 -13.13
CA HIS A 76 0.02 8.19 -14.22
C HIS A 76 -0.27 8.85 -15.56
N GLN A 77 0.67 8.84 -16.48
CA GLN A 77 0.43 9.32 -17.84
C GLN A 77 -0.40 8.31 -18.63
N ILE A 78 -1.25 8.80 -19.51
CA ILE A 78 -2.03 7.97 -20.41
C ILE A 78 -1.37 7.98 -21.78
N GLU A 79 -1.18 6.80 -22.38
CA GLU A 79 -0.57 6.67 -23.69
C GLU A 79 -1.36 7.47 -24.75
N ASN A 80 -0.62 8.22 -25.58
CA ASN A 80 -1.16 9.06 -26.66
C ASN A 80 -2.15 10.14 -26.23
N ARG A 81 -2.10 10.55 -24.95
CA ARG A 81 -2.91 11.67 -24.42
C ARG A 81 -2.03 12.62 -23.62
N SER A 82 -2.46 13.85 -23.50
CA SER A 82 -1.81 14.89 -22.66
C SER A 82 -2.34 14.91 -21.23
N GLU A 83 -3.41 14.18 -20.98
CA GLU A 83 -4.06 14.11 -19.67
C GLU A 83 -3.48 12.99 -18.83
N ASP A 84 -3.53 13.18 -17.49
CA ASP A 84 -3.04 12.23 -16.52
C ASP A 84 -4.21 11.53 -15.81
N ALA A 85 -4.00 10.25 -15.50
CA ALA A 85 -4.87 9.52 -14.58
C ALA A 85 -4.35 9.62 -13.15
N GLN A 86 -5.25 9.77 -12.20
CA GLN A 86 -4.93 9.87 -10.79
C GLN A 86 -5.43 8.62 -10.07
N ILE A 87 -4.56 8.00 -9.25
CA ILE A 87 -4.90 6.87 -8.40
C ILE A 87 -4.69 7.29 -6.96
N TYR A 88 -5.75 7.24 -6.16
CA TYR A 88 -5.68 7.68 -4.77
C TYR A 88 -6.62 6.88 -3.86
N GLY A 89 -6.29 6.85 -2.57
CA GLY A 89 -7.14 6.21 -1.57
C GLY A 89 -6.42 5.80 -0.31
N GLY A 90 -7.17 5.13 0.57
CA GLY A 90 -6.70 4.69 1.87
C GLY A 90 -6.08 3.29 1.85
N PHE A 91 -5.20 3.03 2.80
CA PHE A 91 -4.60 1.71 2.98
C PHE A 91 -4.35 1.39 4.45
N ILE A 92 -4.22 0.09 4.73
CA ILE A 92 -3.65 -0.44 5.96
C ILE A 92 -2.44 -1.32 5.60
N GLU A 93 -1.40 -1.27 6.44
CA GLU A 93 -0.14 -1.97 6.19
C GLU A 93 0.43 -2.56 7.48
N PRO A 94 0.17 -3.85 7.78
CA PRO A 94 0.95 -4.60 8.74
C PRO A 94 2.39 -4.81 8.24
N ARG A 95 3.36 -4.70 9.17
CA ARG A 95 4.78 -5.01 8.95
C ARG A 95 5.32 -5.87 10.08
N TYR A 96 6.22 -6.76 9.74
CA TYR A 96 7.02 -7.51 10.68
C TYR A 96 8.50 -7.21 10.48
N ARG A 97 9.17 -6.69 11.51
CA ARG A 97 10.60 -6.39 11.48
C ARG A 97 11.40 -7.65 11.79
N ILE A 98 12.40 -7.90 10.95
CA ILE A 98 13.31 -9.03 11.09
C ILE A 98 14.51 -8.58 11.93
N HIS A 99 14.83 -9.34 12.95
CA HIS A 99 16.00 -9.05 13.79
C HIS A 99 17.29 -9.44 13.06
N ALA A 100 18.05 -8.43 12.64
CA ALA A 100 19.30 -8.62 11.89
C ALA A 100 20.57 -8.34 12.73
N GLY A 101 20.45 -8.30 14.07
CA GLY A 101 21.57 -8.01 14.95
C GLY A 101 22.11 -6.57 14.87
N SER A 102 21.49 -5.70 14.08
CA SER A 102 21.87 -4.29 13.90
C SER A 102 20.91 -3.36 14.64
N ASN A 103 21.47 -2.35 15.30
CA ASN A 103 20.69 -1.27 15.91
C ASN A 103 20.43 -0.09 14.95
N VAL A 104 20.99 -0.14 13.74
CA VAL A 104 20.93 0.95 12.75
C VAL A 104 20.02 0.56 11.57
N VAL A 105 20.09 -0.69 11.15
CA VAL A 105 19.32 -1.21 10.00
C VAL A 105 18.39 -2.30 10.46
N ALA A 106 17.10 -2.19 10.10
CA ALA A 106 16.09 -3.20 10.39
C ALA A 106 15.36 -3.59 9.09
N PRO A 107 15.64 -4.78 8.55
CA PRO A 107 14.83 -5.35 7.48
C PRO A 107 13.40 -5.61 7.96
N TYR A 108 12.43 -5.51 7.05
CA TYR A 108 11.05 -5.87 7.36
C TYR A 108 10.38 -6.53 6.15
N VAL A 109 9.33 -7.30 6.45
CA VAL A 109 8.34 -7.74 5.47
C VAL A 109 7.02 -7.04 5.75
N SER A 110 6.25 -6.77 4.70
CA SER A 110 4.95 -6.10 4.82
C SER A 110 3.92 -6.70 3.88
N ALA A 111 2.66 -6.58 4.28
CA ALA A 111 1.52 -6.73 3.42
C ALA A 111 0.73 -5.41 3.44
N ARG A 112 0.08 -5.05 2.33
CA ARG A 112 -0.73 -3.83 2.24
C ARG A 112 -2.06 -4.18 1.61
N PHE A 113 -3.13 -3.74 2.23
CA PHE A 113 -4.47 -3.73 1.68
C PHE A 113 -4.89 -2.28 1.42
N SER A 114 -5.30 -1.98 0.20
CA SER A 114 -5.71 -0.63 -0.20
C SER A 114 -7.08 -0.63 -0.86
N LEU A 115 -7.85 0.41 -0.55
CA LEU A 115 -9.08 0.77 -1.25
C LEU A 115 -8.80 2.07 -2.01
N LEU A 116 -8.73 1.97 -3.32
CA LEU A 116 -8.29 3.05 -4.18
C LEU A 116 -9.37 3.43 -5.18
N LYS A 117 -9.29 4.66 -5.67
CA LYS A 117 -10.06 5.17 -6.79
C LYS A 117 -9.11 5.55 -7.90
N VAL A 118 -9.49 5.27 -9.13
CA VAL A 118 -8.89 5.85 -10.32
C VAL A 118 -9.82 6.92 -10.85
N GLY A 119 -9.28 8.11 -11.04
CA GLY A 119 -9.97 9.24 -11.65
C GLY A 119 -9.22 9.68 -12.89
N PHE A 120 -9.96 9.91 -13.96
CA PHE A 120 -9.49 10.54 -15.19
C PHE A 120 -10.51 11.59 -15.60
N SER A 121 -10.02 12.78 -15.93
CA SER A 121 -10.85 13.83 -16.51
C SER A 121 -10.08 14.45 -17.67
N GLY A 122 -10.58 14.32 -18.87
CA GLY A 122 -9.95 14.88 -20.05
C GLY A 122 -10.96 15.14 -21.17
N GLY A 123 -11.00 16.39 -21.65
CA GLY A 123 -12.01 16.83 -22.62
C GLY A 123 -13.42 16.61 -22.09
N ASP A 124 -14.27 15.96 -22.90
CA ASP A 124 -15.67 15.66 -22.55
C ASP A 124 -15.88 14.31 -21.83
N LEU A 125 -14.80 13.64 -21.41
CA LEU A 125 -14.87 12.30 -20.80
C LEU A 125 -14.38 12.33 -19.36
N SER A 126 -15.16 11.75 -18.46
CA SER A 126 -14.75 11.46 -17.09
C SER A 126 -14.91 9.97 -16.77
N LEU A 127 -13.89 9.37 -16.16
CA LEU A 127 -13.91 8.01 -15.64
C LEU A 127 -13.70 8.04 -14.14
N SER A 128 -14.54 7.32 -13.42
CA SER A 128 -14.35 7.06 -12.00
C SER A 128 -14.60 5.57 -11.73
N SER A 129 -13.60 4.88 -11.24
CA SER A 129 -13.73 3.48 -10.81
C SER A 129 -13.00 3.27 -9.49
N SER A 130 -13.49 2.33 -8.70
CA SER A 130 -12.86 1.93 -7.44
C SER A 130 -12.21 0.57 -7.60
N PHE A 131 -11.08 0.35 -6.93
CA PHE A 131 -10.41 -0.94 -6.96
C PHE A 131 -9.79 -1.31 -5.62
N ILE A 132 -9.63 -2.61 -5.45
CA ILE A 132 -8.97 -3.22 -4.30
C ILE A 132 -7.56 -3.62 -4.74
N GLN A 133 -6.59 -3.29 -3.91
CA GLN A 133 -5.19 -3.64 -4.12
C GLN A 133 -4.66 -4.43 -2.93
N LEU A 134 -3.99 -5.54 -3.22
CA LEU A 134 -3.30 -6.37 -2.24
C LEU A 134 -1.82 -6.47 -2.64
N ASN A 135 -0.94 -5.94 -1.82
CA ASN A 135 0.50 -5.98 -2.05
C ASN A 135 1.22 -6.72 -0.93
N ALA A 136 2.30 -7.41 -1.27
CA ALA A 136 3.25 -7.99 -0.34
C ALA A 136 4.67 -7.64 -0.75
N GLY A 137 5.56 -7.49 0.22
CA GLY A 137 6.95 -7.16 -0.05
C GLY A 137 7.72 -6.87 1.22
N GLY A 138 8.69 -5.97 1.12
CA GLY A 138 9.52 -5.63 2.27
C GLY A 138 10.41 -4.43 2.00
N GLY A 139 11.33 -4.20 2.95
CA GLY A 139 12.23 -3.07 2.86
C GLY A 139 13.21 -3.03 4.01
N LEU A 140 13.86 -1.89 4.13
CA LEU A 140 14.85 -1.57 5.13
C LEU A 140 14.47 -0.27 5.83
N LEU A 141 14.49 -0.29 7.15
CA LEU A 141 14.44 0.91 7.97
C LEU A 141 15.88 1.24 8.38
N TYR A 142 16.35 2.43 8.03
CA TYR A 142 17.64 2.95 8.44
C TYR A 142 17.44 4.03 9.50
N ARG A 143 17.99 3.82 10.68
CA ARG A 143 17.89 4.74 11.81
C ARG A 143 18.83 5.93 11.64
N MET A 144 18.28 7.09 11.37
CA MET A 144 19.05 8.35 11.25
C MET A 144 19.26 9.04 12.60
N SER A 145 18.26 8.96 13.49
CA SER A 145 18.33 9.50 14.85
C SER A 145 17.45 8.70 15.81
N SER A 146 17.32 9.14 17.06
CA SER A 146 16.41 8.53 18.04
C SER A 146 14.92 8.62 17.62
N ARG A 147 14.57 9.58 16.78
CA ARG A 147 13.19 9.84 16.36
C ARG A 147 12.95 9.69 14.87
N VAL A 148 14.00 9.68 14.04
CA VAL A 148 13.87 9.69 12.57
C VAL A 148 14.46 8.43 11.96
N ASN A 149 13.67 7.78 11.11
CA ASN A 149 14.11 6.67 10.29
C ASN A 149 13.85 6.95 8.81
N LEU A 150 14.80 6.55 7.97
CA LEU A 150 14.61 6.42 6.53
C LEU A 150 13.97 5.06 6.22
N ASP A 151 12.94 5.03 5.40
CA ASP A 151 12.26 3.81 4.94
C ASP A 151 12.48 3.65 3.43
N VAL A 152 13.09 2.54 3.03
CA VAL A 152 13.26 2.14 1.63
C VAL A 152 12.59 0.80 1.45
N GLY A 153 11.59 0.71 0.59
CA GLY A 153 10.83 -0.51 0.43
C GLY A 153 10.28 -0.72 -0.98
N ALA A 154 9.94 -1.97 -1.27
CA ALA A 154 9.25 -2.34 -2.48
C ALA A 154 8.20 -3.43 -2.18
N THR A 155 7.06 -3.34 -2.87
CA THR A 155 5.99 -4.31 -2.80
C THR A 155 5.49 -4.66 -4.19
N PHE A 156 5.12 -5.91 -4.39
CA PHE A 156 4.42 -6.39 -5.57
C PHE A 156 2.98 -6.73 -5.19
N GLY A 157 2.03 -6.46 -6.08
CA GLY A 157 0.63 -6.64 -5.75
C GLY A 157 -0.28 -7.01 -6.91
N TYR A 158 -1.46 -7.43 -6.49
CA TYR A 158 -2.58 -7.75 -7.34
C TYR A 158 -3.67 -6.69 -7.15
N ASN A 159 -4.24 -6.25 -8.26
CA ASN A 159 -5.28 -5.23 -8.32
C ASN A 159 -6.52 -5.82 -8.98
N ARG A 160 -7.69 -5.57 -8.38
CA ARG A 160 -8.98 -5.87 -8.98
C ARG A 160 -9.79 -4.57 -9.08
N LEU A 161 -9.96 -4.10 -10.31
CA LEU A 161 -10.88 -3.02 -10.60
C LEU A 161 -12.30 -3.54 -10.47
N GLY A 162 -13.14 -2.79 -9.76
CA GLY A 162 -14.58 -2.99 -9.76
C GLY A 162 -15.22 -2.44 -11.04
N ASP A 163 -16.53 -2.65 -11.17
CA ASP A 163 -17.31 -2.05 -12.25
C ASP A 163 -17.21 -0.52 -12.15
N GLY A 164 -16.94 0.13 -13.27
CA GLY A 164 -16.83 1.58 -13.39
C GLY A 164 -17.88 2.16 -14.32
N THR A 165 -17.93 3.47 -14.39
CA THR A 165 -18.78 4.19 -15.35
C THR A 165 -17.93 5.23 -16.08
N LEU A 166 -17.93 5.13 -17.40
CA LEU A 166 -17.40 6.17 -18.27
C LEU A 166 -18.55 7.10 -18.64
N THR A 167 -18.46 8.38 -18.28
CA THR A 167 -19.47 9.37 -18.56
C THR A 167 -18.96 10.38 -19.58
N SER A 168 -19.75 10.65 -20.61
CA SER A 168 -19.52 11.75 -21.56
C SER A 168 -20.30 12.98 -21.09
N GLU A 169 -19.61 14.07 -20.80
CA GLU A 169 -20.23 15.31 -20.34
C GLU A 169 -21.02 16.01 -21.47
N SER A 170 -20.59 15.86 -22.73
CA SER A 170 -21.22 16.49 -23.87
C SER A 170 -22.56 15.85 -24.28
N THR A 171 -22.70 14.54 -24.10
CA THR A 171 -23.91 13.79 -24.49
C THR A 171 -24.75 13.32 -23.32
N GLY A 172 -24.23 13.39 -22.09
CA GLY A 172 -24.86 12.83 -20.88
C GLY A 172 -24.94 11.30 -20.89
N GLY A 173 -24.34 10.64 -21.87
CA GLY A 173 -24.30 9.19 -21.98
C GLY A 173 -23.31 8.56 -21.01
N SER A 174 -23.67 7.41 -20.43
CA SER A 174 -22.78 6.62 -19.59
C SER A 174 -22.65 5.20 -20.13
N VAL A 175 -21.41 4.67 -20.14
CA VAL A 175 -21.12 3.30 -20.54
C VAL A 175 -20.51 2.57 -19.35
N PRO A 176 -21.05 1.39 -18.97
CA PRO A 176 -20.45 0.59 -17.92
C PRO A 176 -19.10 0.03 -18.39
N VAL A 177 -18.12 0.04 -17.50
CA VAL A 177 -16.79 -0.57 -17.70
C VAL A 177 -16.75 -1.84 -16.85
N GLU A 178 -16.48 -2.98 -17.50
CA GLU A 178 -16.39 -4.26 -16.82
C GLU A 178 -15.19 -4.35 -15.87
N SER A 179 -15.35 -5.18 -14.83
CA SER A 179 -14.28 -5.45 -13.89
C SER A 179 -13.06 -6.09 -14.59
N SER A 180 -11.88 -5.68 -14.21
CA SER A 180 -10.63 -6.18 -14.76
C SER A 180 -9.56 -6.36 -13.68
N THR A 181 -8.50 -7.09 -14.01
CA THR A 181 -7.43 -7.40 -13.08
C THR A 181 -6.08 -6.97 -13.63
N GLY A 182 -5.18 -6.62 -12.72
CA GLY A 182 -3.81 -6.24 -13.04
C GLY A 182 -2.87 -6.48 -11.88
N SER A 183 -1.62 -6.17 -12.08
CA SER A 183 -0.56 -6.24 -11.07
C SER A 183 0.20 -4.92 -11.00
N ASN A 184 0.88 -4.69 -9.90
CA ASN A 184 1.73 -3.52 -9.77
C ASN A 184 2.98 -3.79 -8.94
N ILE A 185 3.99 -2.96 -9.14
CA ILE A 185 5.16 -2.84 -8.26
C ILE A 185 5.17 -1.43 -7.70
N VAL A 186 5.22 -1.31 -6.37
CA VAL A 186 5.38 -0.01 -5.71
C VAL A 186 6.73 0.02 -5.04
N ALA A 187 7.61 0.92 -5.49
CA ALA A 187 8.82 1.29 -4.76
C ALA A 187 8.55 2.56 -3.96
N ARG A 188 9.13 2.64 -2.75
CA ARG A 188 8.98 3.81 -1.88
C ARG A 188 10.28 4.22 -1.22
N LEU A 189 10.40 5.53 -1.02
CA LEU A 189 11.44 6.17 -0.21
C LEU A 189 10.76 7.17 0.71
N GLY A 190 10.92 7.03 2.02
CA GLY A 190 10.22 7.86 2.98
C GLY A 190 10.98 8.13 4.26
N LEU A 191 10.45 9.06 5.04
CA LEU A 191 10.91 9.40 6.37
C LEU A 191 9.80 9.11 7.38
N ALA A 192 10.15 8.41 8.46
CA ALA A 192 9.27 8.16 9.58
C ALA A 192 9.79 8.92 10.81
N ILE A 193 8.90 9.69 11.44
CA ILE A 193 9.20 10.51 12.62
C ILE A 193 8.39 9.96 13.79
N GLY A 194 9.08 9.53 14.86
CA GLY A 194 8.48 9.08 16.10
C GLY A 194 7.81 10.23 16.86
N LEU A 195 6.57 10.00 17.31
CA LEU A 195 5.75 10.96 18.05
C LEU A 195 5.77 10.59 19.53
N GLY A 196 5.95 11.59 20.39
CA GLY A 196 6.04 11.46 21.85
C GLY A 196 7.38 11.96 22.39
N ASP A 197 7.46 12.07 23.72
CA ASP A 197 8.65 12.50 24.48
C ASP A 197 9.62 11.36 24.76
#